data_8a5f4ad1c99ddc979084a13e2680c76c
#
_entry.id   8a5f4ad1c99ddc979084a13e2680c76c
#
_cell.length_a   1.000
_cell.length_b   1.000
_cell.length_c   1.000
_cell.angle_alpha   90.00
_cell.angle_beta   90.00
_cell.angle_gamma   90.00
#
_symmetry.space_group_name_H-M   'P 1'
#
loop_
_entity.id
_entity.type
_entity.pdbx_description
1 polymer ?
#
loop_
_entity_poly.entity_id
_entity_poly.type
_entity_poly.pdbx_seq_one_letter_code
_entity_poly.pdbx_strand_id
1 'polypeptide(L)'
;MELILTDRTANDIRRLFDVEVDIDLKDTNTFELKINRGETKDDLAFGNMIYVPETEYGGIIGEVNTDTSMDAISLKGYTWRGLLDKKILRPPAGEDYLKISGELNECLGTLISGSFGSLFSVSEEDTGKSVSNFQFNRYTTMLKGITKMLKSVGYKLQIKYIQRERGVPGYVEISATPIVDYSETIEFSQDDQLDFTFKNIRNGINHLICLGTGELKDRAIVDLYVQADGSIGEQPHYTGLDEIAGIYEDTNAKVEELKEKGIDKLQELMNHTVFEMNVDTLNVDVEIGDIVGGRDYLTGLYAKKPVSGKIWRVAGGIQSVEYSVAGEGEENEEIA
;
A
#
# COMPACT_ATOMS: atom_id res chain seq x y z
N MET A 1 15.88 9.32 15.99
CA MET A 1 15.97 9.36 14.51
C MET A 1 16.10 10.80 14.07
N GLU A 2 16.87 11.12 13.02
CA GLU A 2 17.11 12.50 12.59
C GLU A 2 16.26 12.81 11.38
N LEU A 3 15.40 13.84 11.45
CA LEU A 3 14.69 14.36 10.30
C LEU A 3 15.52 15.47 9.66
N ILE A 4 15.81 15.37 8.38
CA ILE A 4 16.68 16.29 7.64
C ILE A 4 15.85 17.00 6.55
N LEU A 5 16.09 18.31 6.43
CA LEU A 5 15.55 19.15 5.36
C LEU A 5 16.61 19.31 4.28
N THR A 6 16.18 19.13 3.01
CA THR A 6 17.03 19.38 1.84
C THR A 6 16.43 20.49 0.97
N ASP A 7 17.23 21.00 0.05
CA ASP A 7 16.74 21.81 -1.07
C ASP A 7 16.08 20.93 -2.15
N ARG A 8 15.56 21.58 -3.20
CA ARG A 8 14.90 20.90 -4.34
C ARG A 8 15.82 19.99 -5.16
N THR A 9 17.13 20.09 -4.95
CA THR A 9 18.16 19.32 -5.64
C THR A 9 18.77 18.24 -4.75
N ALA A 10 18.11 17.95 -3.61
CA ALA A 10 18.50 16.94 -2.64
C ALA A 10 19.82 17.21 -1.89
N ASN A 11 20.25 18.47 -1.79
CA ASN A 11 21.36 18.85 -0.91
C ASN A 11 20.82 19.13 0.48
N ASP A 12 21.49 18.61 1.51
CA ASP A 12 21.13 18.84 2.91
C ASP A 12 21.26 20.32 3.27
N ILE A 13 20.22 20.88 3.86
CA ILE A 13 20.19 22.24 4.42
C ILE A 13 20.46 22.17 5.91
N ARG A 14 19.62 21.47 6.67
CA ARG A 14 19.71 21.35 8.13
C ARG A 14 18.91 20.16 8.67
N ARG A 15 19.21 19.81 9.92
CA ARG A 15 18.36 18.95 10.74
C ARG A 15 17.17 19.75 11.28
N LEU A 16 16.04 19.07 11.39
CA LEU A 16 14.83 19.61 12.02
C LEU A 16 14.74 19.07 13.46
N PHE A 17 14.54 19.97 14.41
CA PHE A 17 14.39 19.67 15.83
C PHE A 17 13.03 20.19 16.31
N ASP A 18 12.51 19.62 17.38
CA ASP A 18 11.26 20.05 18.03
C ASP A 18 10.09 20.19 17.05
N VAL A 19 9.96 19.18 16.18
CA VAL A 19 8.91 19.10 15.17
C VAL A 19 7.93 17.97 15.50
N GLU A 20 6.69 18.16 15.09
CA GLU A 20 5.73 17.07 15.02
C GLU A 20 5.63 16.63 13.57
N VAL A 21 5.72 15.33 13.34
CA VAL A 21 5.60 14.76 11.99
C VAL A 21 4.71 13.52 12.01
N ASP A 22 3.88 13.41 11.00
CA ASP A 22 3.06 12.25 10.68
C ASP A 22 3.34 11.87 9.22
N ILE A 23 3.83 10.66 8.99
CA ILE A 23 4.10 10.12 7.66
C ILE A 23 3.22 8.90 7.45
N ASP A 24 2.20 9.08 6.62
CA ASP A 24 1.24 8.04 6.24
C ASP A 24 1.75 7.31 4.98
N LEU A 25 2.13 6.05 5.15
CA LEU A 25 2.49 5.11 4.08
C LEU A 25 1.41 4.01 3.92
N LYS A 26 0.18 4.30 4.33
CA LYS A 26 -0.95 3.38 4.29
C LYS A 26 -1.98 3.84 3.25
N ASP A 27 -2.73 4.88 3.59
CA ASP A 27 -3.92 5.27 2.83
C ASP A 27 -3.64 6.40 1.84
N THR A 28 -2.97 7.46 2.32
CA THR A 28 -2.79 8.69 1.55
C THR A 28 -1.42 8.81 0.90
N ASN A 29 -0.43 8.10 1.42
CA ASN A 29 0.97 8.23 1.02
C ASN A 29 1.46 9.69 1.05
N THR A 30 1.11 10.39 2.14
CA THR A 30 1.44 11.80 2.36
C THR A 30 2.12 11.98 3.72
N PHE A 31 2.69 13.15 3.93
CA PHE A 31 3.17 13.54 5.25
C PHE A 31 2.58 14.89 5.68
N GLU A 32 2.50 15.09 6.98
CA GLU A 32 2.29 16.39 7.61
C GLU A 32 3.42 16.65 8.61
N LEU A 33 4.07 17.81 8.47
CA LEU A 33 5.13 18.29 9.35
C LEU A 33 4.70 19.60 9.97
N LYS A 34 4.67 19.69 11.30
CA LYS A 34 4.41 20.92 12.03
C LYS A 34 5.70 21.42 12.67
N ILE A 35 5.99 22.68 12.40
CA ILE A 35 7.19 23.38 12.92
C ILE A 35 6.75 24.62 13.67
N ASN A 36 7.34 24.86 14.84
CA ASN A 36 7.10 26.07 15.59
C ASN A 36 7.52 27.30 14.77
N ARG A 37 6.71 28.38 14.79
CA ARG A 37 7.00 29.63 14.07
C ARG A 37 8.35 30.24 14.43
N GLY A 38 8.78 30.14 15.69
CA GLY A 38 10.09 30.61 16.13
C GLY A 38 11.29 29.90 15.48
N GLU A 39 11.09 28.66 15.03
CA GLU A 39 12.10 27.84 14.35
C GLU A 39 12.01 27.89 12.82
N THR A 40 11.02 28.62 12.29
CA THR A 40 10.79 28.73 10.86
C THR A 40 11.82 29.66 10.21
N LYS A 41 12.43 29.21 9.14
CA LYS A 41 13.38 29.95 8.30
C LYS A 41 12.88 29.97 6.86
N ASP A 42 13.47 30.82 6.03
CA ASP A 42 13.13 30.96 4.60
C ASP A 42 13.44 29.69 3.76
N ASP A 43 13.94 28.63 4.42
CA ASP A 43 14.30 27.37 3.81
C ASP A 43 13.13 26.37 3.64
N LEU A 44 11.94 26.68 4.17
CA LEU A 44 10.75 25.84 4.04
C LEU A 44 9.97 26.16 2.75
N ALA A 45 10.56 25.84 1.61
CA ALA A 45 10.02 26.18 0.29
C ALA A 45 9.36 24.98 -0.38
N PHE A 46 8.43 25.26 -1.30
CA PHE A 46 7.85 24.24 -2.18
C PHE A 46 8.94 23.51 -2.98
N GLY A 47 8.85 22.19 -3.00
CA GLY A 47 9.79 21.32 -3.68
C GLY A 47 11.02 20.96 -2.86
N ASN A 48 11.25 21.58 -1.70
CA ASN A 48 12.21 21.09 -0.74
C ASN A 48 11.72 19.77 -0.15
N MET A 49 12.63 18.98 0.39
CA MET A 49 12.30 17.61 0.82
C MET A 49 12.65 17.44 2.30
N ILE A 50 11.93 16.52 2.91
CA ILE A 50 12.26 16.01 4.25
C ILE A 50 12.57 14.52 4.15
N TYR A 51 13.49 14.03 4.95
CA TYR A 51 13.79 12.61 4.98
C TYR A 51 14.44 12.17 6.30
N VAL A 52 14.32 10.88 6.59
CA VAL A 52 15.08 10.17 7.61
C VAL A 52 16.07 9.24 6.89
N PRO A 53 17.39 9.35 7.14
CA PRO A 53 18.40 8.54 6.44
C PRO A 53 18.14 7.04 6.52
N GLU A 54 18.43 6.32 5.44
CA GLU A 54 18.31 4.85 5.30
C GLU A 54 16.89 4.30 5.54
N THR A 55 15.87 5.17 5.46
CA THR A 55 14.46 4.78 5.61
C THR A 55 13.62 5.27 4.44
N GLU A 56 12.38 4.80 4.37
CA GLU A 56 11.39 5.34 3.43
C GLU A 56 10.64 6.57 3.97
N TYR A 57 10.95 7.00 5.20
CA TYR A 57 10.28 8.16 5.82
C TYR A 57 10.79 9.47 5.24
N GLY A 58 9.99 10.07 4.38
CA GLY A 58 10.31 11.33 3.75
C GLY A 58 9.40 11.65 2.57
N GLY A 59 9.62 12.82 1.97
CA GLY A 59 8.82 13.28 0.84
C GLY A 59 9.13 14.70 0.42
N ILE A 60 8.32 15.22 -0.52
CA ILE A 60 8.48 16.56 -1.12
C ILE A 60 7.40 17.50 -0.58
N ILE A 61 7.79 18.68 -0.11
CA ILE A 61 6.88 19.74 0.36
C ILE A 61 6.09 20.28 -0.83
N GLY A 62 4.79 20.09 -0.80
CA GLY A 62 3.84 20.53 -1.82
C GLY A 62 2.80 21.54 -1.30
N GLU A 63 2.65 21.67 0.02
CA GLU A 63 1.70 22.57 0.66
C GLU A 63 2.34 23.21 1.89
N VAL A 64 2.12 24.51 2.05
CA VAL A 64 2.52 25.27 3.24
C VAL A 64 1.26 25.95 3.79
N ASN A 65 0.87 25.60 4.98
CA ASN A 65 -0.29 26.16 5.66
C ASN A 65 0.14 26.96 6.88
N THR A 66 -0.26 28.23 6.94
CA THR A 66 0.06 29.15 8.04
C THR A 66 -1.23 29.73 8.63
N ASP A 67 -1.49 29.43 9.89
CA ASP A 67 -2.52 30.09 10.67
C ASP A 67 -1.86 31.06 11.66
N THR A 68 -2.20 32.35 11.54
CA THR A 68 -1.58 33.40 12.40
C THR A 68 -2.06 33.33 13.85
N SER A 69 -3.10 32.58 14.14
CA SER A 69 -3.59 32.32 15.50
C SER A 69 -2.85 31.14 16.17
N MET A 70 -2.07 30.36 15.42
CA MET A 70 -1.31 29.22 15.89
C MET A 70 0.20 29.50 15.88
N ASP A 71 0.91 28.97 16.88
CA ASP A 71 2.37 29.09 16.97
C ASP A 71 3.12 28.10 16.07
N ALA A 72 2.42 27.38 15.21
CA ALA A 72 3.01 26.39 14.32
C ALA A 72 2.64 26.66 12.84
N ILE A 73 3.53 26.23 11.94
CA ILE A 73 3.32 26.14 10.49
C ILE A 73 3.20 24.65 10.14
N SER A 74 2.19 24.29 9.36
CA SER A 74 2.00 22.94 8.82
C SER A 74 2.51 22.88 7.39
N LEU A 75 3.35 21.90 7.10
CA LEU A 75 3.86 21.57 5.78
C LEU A 75 3.34 20.18 5.40
N LYS A 76 2.82 20.04 4.19
CA LYS A 76 2.33 18.76 3.69
C LYS A 76 2.94 18.42 2.34
N GLY A 77 2.96 17.13 2.02
CA GLY A 77 3.43 16.70 0.71
C GLY A 77 3.27 15.19 0.51
N TYR A 78 3.63 14.75 -0.68
CA TYR A 78 3.65 13.32 -1.00
C TYR A 78 4.94 12.69 -0.47
N THR A 79 4.80 11.49 0.10
CA THR A 79 5.92 10.62 0.43
C THR A 79 6.55 10.06 -0.85
N TRP A 80 7.66 9.33 -0.72
CA TRP A 80 8.29 8.65 -1.87
C TRP A 80 7.31 7.67 -2.55
N ARG A 81 6.51 6.93 -1.77
CA ARG A 81 5.43 6.07 -2.29
C ARG A 81 4.34 6.89 -2.97
N GLY A 82 3.97 8.00 -2.37
CA GLY A 82 2.99 8.91 -2.95
C GLY A 82 3.41 9.47 -4.31
N LEU A 83 4.70 9.74 -4.50
CA LEU A 83 5.20 10.17 -5.81
C LEU A 83 5.07 9.06 -6.87
N LEU A 84 5.33 7.80 -6.52
CA LEU A 84 5.09 6.66 -7.40
C LEU A 84 3.61 6.48 -7.69
N ASP A 85 2.75 6.68 -6.69
CA ASP A 85 1.30 6.57 -6.86
C ASP A 85 0.70 7.67 -7.75
N LYS A 86 1.35 8.82 -7.88
CA LYS A 86 0.93 9.89 -8.80
C LYS A 86 1.42 9.74 -10.24
N LYS A 87 2.08 8.63 -10.57
CA LYS A 87 2.46 8.29 -11.95
C LYS A 87 1.58 7.14 -12.45
N ILE A 88 1.16 7.25 -13.70
CA ILE A 88 0.27 6.26 -14.34
C ILE A 88 1.05 5.46 -15.38
N LEU A 89 1.02 4.15 -15.27
CA LEU A 89 1.52 3.24 -16.29
C LEU A 89 0.53 3.17 -17.44
N ARG A 90 1.04 3.35 -18.66
CA ARG A 90 0.22 3.37 -19.88
C ARG A 90 0.71 2.33 -20.86
N PRO A 91 -0.19 1.69 -21.60
CA PRO A 91 0.23 0.88 -22.74
C PRO A 91 1.07 1.69 -23.72
N PRO A 92 2.11 1.09 -24.34
CA PRO A 92 2.81 1.69 -25.46
C PRO A 92 1.86 1.99 -26.62
N ALA A 93 2.23 2.93 -27.48
CA ALA A 93 1.42 3.30 -28.64
C ALA A 93 1.21 2.08 -29.56
N GLY A 94 -0.04 1.73 -29.81
CA GLY A 94 -0.42 0.58 -30.66
C GLY A 94 -0.55 -0.75 -29.91
N GLU A 95 -0.27 -0.77 -28.61
CA GLU A 95 -0.39 -1.97 -27.77
C GLU A 95 -1.60 -1.86 -26.84
N ASP A 96 -2.24 -2.99 -26.56
CA ASP A 96 -3.37 -3.05 -25.63
C ASP A 96 -2.94 -2.94 -24.18
N TYR A 97 -1.78 -3.49 -23.83
CA TYR A 97 -1.25 -3.58 -22.48
C TYR A 97 0.24 -3.27 -22.42
N LEU A 98 0.67 -2.69 -21.30
CA LEU A 98 2.08 -2.66 -20.95
C LEU A 98 2.48 -4.04 -20.45
N LYS A 99 3.55 -4.60 -21.02
CA LYS A 99 4.15 -5.88 -20.61
C LYS A 99 5.62 -5.72 -20.36
N ILE A 100 6.14 -6.45 -19.37
CA ILE A 100 7.56 -6.42 -19.03
C ILE A 100 8.09 -7.82 -18.76
N SER A 101 9.36 -8.03 -19.06
CA SER A 101 10.12 -9.25 -18.74
C SER A 101 11.54 -8.87 -18.40
N GLY A 102 12.16 -9.55 -17.48
CA GLY A 102 13.54 -9.32 -17.07
C GLY A 102 13.76 -9.52 -15.59
N GLU A 103 14.96 -9.22 -15.15
CA GLU A 103 15.34 -9.16 -13.75
C GLU A 103 14.56 -8.05 -13.04
N LEU A 104 14.26 -8.21 -11.74
CA LEU A 104 13.30 -7.33 -11.05
C LEU A 104 13.79 -5.89 -10.96
N ASN A 105 15.05 -5.65 -10.58
CA ASN A 105 15.58 -4.29 -10.49
C ASN A 105 15.73 -3.64 -11.88
N GLU A 106 16.06 -4.40 -12.93
CA GLU A 106 16.04 -3.90 -14.30
C GLU A 106 14.64 -3.49 -14.75
N CYS A 107 13.61 -4.29 -14.36
CA CYS A 107 12.22 -3.96 -14.60
C CYS A 107 11.81 -2.67 -13.86
N LEU A 108 12.19 -2.50 -12.59
CA LEU A 108 11.97 -1.25 -11.86
C LEU A 108 12.62 -0.06 -12.57
N GLY A 109 13.88 -0.20 -13.01
CA GLY A 109 14.60 0.84 -13.76
C GLY A 109 13.87 1.26 -15.03
N THR A 110 13.35 0.29 -15.77
CA THR A 110 12.56 0.54 -16.98
C THR A 110 11.28 1.32 -16.67
N LEU A 111 10.55 0.94 -15.62
CA LEU A 111 9.27 1.53 -15.25
C LEU A 111 9.41 2.98 -14.75
N ILE A 112 10.45 3.29 -13.97
CA ILE A 112 10.67 4.65 -13.44
C ILE A 112 11.40 5.57 -14.40
N SER A 113 11.96 5.02 -15.48
CA SER A 113 12.78 5.79 -16.43
C SER A 113 12.09 7.07 -16.90
N GLY A 114 12.80 8.21 -16.79
CA GLY A 114 12.32 9.51 -17.20
C GLY A 114 11.22 10.13 -16.33
N SER A 115 10.77 9.47 -15.24
CA SER A 115 9.64 9.93 -14.44
C SER A 115 10.02 10.83 -13.27
N PHE A 116 11.24 10.71 -12.72
CA PHE A 116 11.66 11.36 -11.46
C PHE A 116 13.01 12.07 -11.53
N GLY A 117 13.57 12.23 -12.74
CA GLY A 117 14.90 12.83 -12.94
C GLY A 117 15.98 12.02 -12.22
N SER A 118 16.88 12.72 -11.51
CA SER A 118 17.97 12.10 -10.73
C SER A 118 17.58 11.81 -9.27
N LEU A 119 16.35 12.12 -8.87
CA LEU A 119 15.94 11.91 -7.47
C LEU A 119 15.78 10.42 -7.15
N PHE A 120 15.23 9.63 -8.09
CA PHE A 120 15.04 8.19 -7.89
C PHE A 120 16.13 7.41 -8.67
N SER A 121 16.70 6.43 -7.98
CA SER A 121 17.63 5.44 -8.55
C SER A 121 17.16 4.04 -8.19
N VAL A 122 17.48 3.06 -9.00
CA VAL A 122 17.25 1.65 -8.68
C VAL A 122 18.56 1.03 -8.25
N SER A 123 18.48 0.13 -7.26
CA SER A 123 19.64 -0.67 -6.84
C SER A 123 20.24 -1.42 -8.02
N GLU A 124 21.57 -1.44 -8.10
CA GLU A 124 22.32 -2.21 -9.12
C GLU A 124 22.47 -3.70 -8.75
N GLU A 125 22.00 -4.09 -7.57
CA GLU A 125 22.08 -5.48 -7.09
C GLU A 125 21.15 -6.39 -7.91
N ASP A 126 21.68 -7.50 -8.40
CA ASP A 126 20.90 -8.55 -9.07
C ASP A 126 20.13 -9.34 -8.00
N THR A 127 18.81 -9.32 -8.09
CA THR A 127 17.93 -10.07 -7.15
C THR A 127 17.95 -11.58 -7.39
N GLY A 128 18.51 -12.04 -8.51
CA GLY A 128 18.46 -13.44 -8.95
C GLY A 128 17.05 -13.91 -9.34
N LYS A 129 16.08 -12.98 -9.42
CA LYS A 129 14.68 -13.26 -9.74
C LYS A 129 14.21 -12.44 -10.94
N SER A 130 13.36 -13.04 -11.76
CA SER A 130 12.84 -12.41 -12.98
C SER A 130 11.34 -12.61 -13.10
N VAL A 131 10.69 -11.70 -13.81
CA VAL A 131 9.33 -11.86 -14.31
C VAL A 131 9.34 -12.15 -15.80
N SER A 132 8.36 -12.90 -16.29
CA SER A 132 8.21 -13.22 -17.70
C SER A 132 6.82 -12.80 -18.18
N ASN A 133 6.80 -11.90 -19.16
CA ASN A 133 5.57 -11.41 -19.80
C ASN A 133 4.52 -10.93 -18.81
N PHE A 134 4.96 -10.26 -17.72
CA PHE A 134 4.03 -9.70 -16.74
C PHE A 134 3.24 -8.57 -17.39
N GLN A 135 1.92 -8.67 -17.34
CA GLN A 135 0.99 -7.71 -17.94
C GLN A 135 0.39 -6.82 -16.86
N PHE A 136 0.55 -5.50 -17.03
CA PHE A 136 -0.04 -4.51 -16.14
C PHE A 136 -1.50 -4.23 -16.48
N ASN A 137 -2.29 -3.92 -15.48
CA ASN A 137 -3.63 -3.36 -15.69
C ASN A 137 -3.52 -2.01 -16.40
N ARG A 138 -4.47 -1.72 -17.27
CA ARG A 138 -4.46 -0.46 -18.03
C ARG A 138 -4.66 0.73 -17.10
N TYR A 139 -3.80 1.74 -17.25
CA TYR A 139 -3.87 2.99 -16.49
C TYR A 139 -3.80 2.81 -14.97
N THR A 140 -3.17 1.75 -14.51
CA THR A 140 -2.84 1.58 -13.09
C THR A 140 -1.80 2.60 -12.63
N THR A 141 -1.77 2.92 -11.34
CA THR A 141 -0.68 3.73 -10.80
C THR A 141 0.63 2.95 -10.82
N MET A 142 1.74 3.66 -10.91
CA MET A 142 3.06 3.03 -10.92
C MET A 142 3.31 2.24 -9.64
N LEU A 143 2.91 2.79 -8.47
CA LEU A 143 3.02 2.10 -7.19
C LEU A 143 2.24 0.77 -7.19
N LYS A 144 0.97 0.79 -7.55
CA LYS A 144 0.13 -0.42 -7.62
C LYS A 144 0.67 -1.44 -8.62
N GLY A 145 1.07 -0.98 -9.79
CA GLY A 145 1.63 -1.86 -10.83
C GLY A 145 2.92 -2.54 -10.38
N ILE A 146 3.87 -1.79 -9.81
CA ILE A 146 5.13 -2.32 -9.28
C ILE A 146 4.85 -3.33 -8.15
N THR A 147 4.02 -2.96 -7.17
CA THR A 147 3.67 -3.82 -6.03
C THR A 147 3.09 -5.14 -6.51
N LYS A 148 2.13 -5.10 -7.45
CA LYS A 148 1.53 -6.31 -8.05
C LYS A 148 2.56 -7.17 -8.77
N MET A 149 3.44 -6.56 -9.56
CA MET A 149 4.51 -7.27 -10.28
C MET A 149 5.45 -8.00 -9.30
N LEU A 150 5.94 -7.31 -8.29
CA LEU A 150 6.87 -7.89 -7.32
C LEU A 150 6.21 -8.98 -6.47
N LYS A 151 4.98 -8.75 -6.00
CA LYS A 151 4.20 -9.73 -5.22
C LYS A 151 3.97 -11.04 -5.99
N SER A 152 3.78 -10.97 -7.33
CA SER A 152 3.57 -12.16 -8.16
C SER A 152 4.73 -13.16 -8.15
N VAL A 153 5.91 -12.72 -7.70
CA VAL A 153 7.11 -13.55 -7.60
C VAL A 153 7.68 -13.64 -6.17
N GLY A 154 6.89 -13.22 -5.17
CA GLY A 154 7.26 -13.28 -3.74
C GLY A 154 8.21 -12.17 -3.30
N TYR A 155 8.20 -11.03 -3.97
CA TYR A 155 9.02 -9.86 -3.66
C TYR A 155 8.16 -8.66 -3.29
N LYS A 156 8.77 -7.68 -2.62
CA LYS A 156 8.19 -6.38 -2.22
C LYS A 156 9.05 -5.23 -2.70
N LEU A 157 8.44 -4.03 -2.75
CA LEU A 157 9.15 -2.79 -3.05
C LEU A 157 9.78 -2.24 -1.77
N GLN A 158 11.09 -2.13 -1.75
CA GLN A 158 11.83 -1.41 -0.72
C GLN A 158 12.18 -0.01 -1.24
N ILE A 159 12.03 1.00 -0.38
CA ILE A 159 12.38 2.39 -0.65
C ILE A 159 13.25 2.90 0.47
N LYS A 160 14.36 3.56 0.15
CA LYS A 160 15.25 4.19 1.13
C LYS A 160 15.75 5.52 0.59
N TYR A 161 15.86 6.52 1.45
CA TYR A 161 16.60 7.72 1.11
C TYR A 161 18.06 7.56 1.47
N ILE A 162 18.93 7.60 0.47
CA ILE A 162 20.37 7.47 0.61
C ILE A 162 20.98 8.85 0.78
N GLN A 163 21.46 9.14 2.00
CA GLN A 163 22.23 10.33 2.28
C GLN A 163 23.65 10.15 1.75
N ARG A 164 24.17 11.20 1.15
CA ARG A 164 25.56 11.23 0.67
C ARG A 164 26.43 12.18 1.49
N GLU A 165 27.69 12.25 1.15
CA GLU A 165 28.63 13.19 1.75
C GLU A 165 28.15 14.64 1.56
N ARG A 166 28.54 15.53 2.47
CA ARG A 166 28.14 16.93 2.43
C ARG A 166 28.47 17.59 1.10
N GLY A 167 27.48 18.19 0.47
CA GLY A 167 27.59 18.85 -0.84
C GLY A 167 27.39 17.91 -2.03
N VAL A 168 27.06 16.66 -1.78
CA VAL A 168 26.63 15.70 -2.81
C VAL A 168 25.13 15.43 -2.62
N PRO A 169 24.28 15.65 -3.67
CA PRO A 169 22.87 15.39 -3.55
C PRO A 169 22.57 13.94 -3.13
N GLY A 170 21.67 13.75 -2.17
CA GLY A 170 21.10 12.47 -1.83
C GLY A 170 20.13 11.98 -2.92
N TYR A 171 19.61 10.78 -2.75
CA TYR A 171 18.63 10.21 -3.70
C TYR A 171 17.74 9.17 -3.01
N VAL A 172 16.62 8.87 -3.62
CA VAL A 172 15.72 7.79 -3.22
C VAL A 172 16.11 6.54 -3.97
N GLU A 173 16.60 5.53 -3.27
CA GLU A 173 16.83 4.21 -3.82
C GLU A 173 15.58 3.36 -3.72
N ILE A 174 15.23 2.71 -4.81
CA ILE A 174 14.21 1.67 -4.84
C ILE A 174 14.83 0.35 -5.23
N SER A 175 14.35 -0.73 -4.63
CA SER A 175 14.80 -2.10 -4.92
C SER A 175 13.71 -3.11 -4.71
N ALA A 176 13.84 -4.25 -5.36
CA ALA A 176 13.03 -5.42 -5.11
C ALA A 176 13.71 -6.28 -4.05
N THR A 177 13.01 -6.59 -2.96
CA THR A 177 13.51 -7.45 -1.89
C THR A 177 12.53 -8.60 -1.61
N PRO A 178 13.00 -9.78 -1.17
CA PRO A 178 12.11 -10.88 -0.84
C PRO A 178 11.11 -10.49 0.26
N ILE A 179 9.88 -10.98 0.16
CA ILE A 179 8.91 -10.90 1.25
C ILE A 179 9.40 -11.80 2.37
N VAL A 180 9.50 -11.25 3.59
CA VAL A 180 9.86 -12.00 4.79
C VAL A 180 8.60 -12.40 5.52
N ASP A 181 8.53 -13.69 5.89
CA ASP A 181 7.43 -14.21 6.68
C ASP A 181 7.85 -14.30 8.15
N TYR A 182 7.35 -13.36 8.93
CA TYR A 182 7.59 -13.31 10.38
C TYR A 182 6.55 -14.06 11.20
N SER A 183 5.52 -14.64 10.58
CA SER A 183 4.38 -15.23 11.29
C SER A 183 4.73 -16.43 12.18
N GLU A 184 5.87 -17.10 11.92
CA GLU A 184 6.36 -18.21 12.74
C GLU A 184 7.37 -17.79 13.82
N THR A 185 7.99 -16.60 13.65
CA THR A 185 9.04 -16.11 14.57
C THR A 185 8.52 -15.00 15.46
N ILE A 186 7.49 -14.30 15.02
CA ILE A 186 6.86 -13.21 15.74
C ILE A 186 5.36 -13.50 15.74
N GLU A 187 4.89 -14.13 16.80
CA GLU A 187 3.47 -14.31 17.06
C GLU A 187 3.02 -13.16 17.96
N PHE A 188 2.25 -12.25 17.40
CA PHE A 188 1.67 -11.17 18.17
C PHE A 188 0.54 -11.70 19.04
N SER A 189 0.64 -11.48 20.34
CA SER A 189 -0.34 -11.91 21.32
C SER A 189 -0.66 -10.78 22.29
N GLN A 190 -1.74 -10.93 23.05
CA GLN A 190 -2.11 -9.98 24.10
C GLN A 190 -1.03 -9.84 25.19
N ASP A 191 -0.18 -10.85 25.36
CA ASP A 191 0.91 -10.83 26.34
C ASP A 191 2.06 -9.89 25.92
N ASP A 192 2.13 -9.51 24.64
CA ASP A 192 3.15 -8.62 24.08
C ASP A 192 2.77 -7.13 24.17
N GLN A 193 1.71 -6.77 24.88
CA GLN A 193 1.15 -5.43 25.00
C GLN A 193 0.73 -4.81 23.65
N LEU A 194 0.26 -5.64 22.74
CA LEU A 194 -0.22 -5.24 21.42
C LEU A 194 -1.74 -5.18 21.41
N ASP A 195 -2.26 -4.06 20.97
CA ASP A 195 -3.68 -3.93 20.67
C ASP A 195 -3.94 -4.42 19.26
N PHE A 196 -4.63 -5.53 19.13
CA PHE A 196 -5.14 -5.98 17.84
C PHE A 196 -6.65 -6.24 17.90
N THR A 197 -7.30 -5.99 16.79
CA THR A 197 -8.71 -6.30 16.60
C THR A 197 -8.85 -7.48 15.67
N PHE A 198 -9.48 -8.54 16.14
CA PHE A 198 -9.83 -9.70 15.35
C PHE A 198 -11.34 -9.71 15.11
N LYS A 199 -11.76 -9.59 13.84
CA LYS A 199 -13.17 -9.69 13.48
C LYS A 199 -13.32 -10.78 12.42
N ASN A 200 -13.97 -11.88 12.81
CA ASN A 200 -14.25 -12.99 11.91
C ASN A 200 -15.73 -12.93 11.51
N ILE A 201 -16.01 -12.56 10.26
CA ILE A 201 -17.35 -12.46 9.72
C ILE A 201 -17.69 -13.76 9.02
N ARG A 202 -18.71 -14.47 9.54
CA ARG A 202 -19.18 -15.76 9.05
C ARG A 202 -20.60 -15.72 8.47
N ASN A 203 -21.21 -14.55 8.46
CA ASN A 203 -22.55 -14.30 7.93
C ASN A 203 -22.51 -13.39 6.70
N GLY A 204 -21.42 -13.41 5.95
CA GLY A 204 -21.30 -12.73 4.67
C GLY A 204 -22.09 -13.44 3.57
N ILE A 205 -22.35 -12.74 2.48
CA ILE A 205 -23.03 -13.29 1.30
C ILE A 205 -22.15 -14.36 0.67
N ASN A 206 -22.75 -15.51 0.34
CA ASN A 206 -22.06 -16.60 -0.34
C ASN A 206 -22.73 -17.02 -1.67
N HIS A 207 -23.85 -16.38 -2.02
CA HIS A 207 -24.52 -16.45 -3.30
C HIS A 207 -24.90 -15.04 -3.75
N LEU A 208 -24.33 -14.54 -4.83
CA LEU A 208 -24.64 -13.22 -5.38
C LEU A 208 -25.34 -13.39 -6.74
N ILE A 209 -26.57 -12.88 -6.80
CA ILE A 209 -27.37 -12.84 -8.02
C ILE A 209 -27.11 -11.50 -8.69
N CYS A 210 -26.38 -11.52 -9.80
CA CYS A 210 -26.03 -10.33 -10.55
C CYS A 210 -27.04 -10.10 -11.68
N LEU A 211 -27.60 -8.89 -11.74
CA LEU A 211 -28.66 -8.51 -12.66
C LEU A 211 -28.15 -7.44 -13.64
N GLY A 212 -28.05 -7.79 -14.91
CA GLY A 212 -27.50 -6.95 -15.98
C GLY A 212 -28.54 -6.29 -16.87
N THR A 213 -28.19 -6.12 -18.15
CA THR A 213 -29.05 -5.53 -19.18
C THR A 213 -30.28 -6.36 -19.44
N GLY A 214 -31.35 -5.75 -19.97
CA GLY A 214 -32.61 -6.37 -20.29
C GLY A 214 -33.66 -6.23 -19.20
N GLU A 215 -34.85 -6.74 -19.47
CA GLU A 215 -35.99 -6.66 -18.54
C GLU A 215 -36.69 -8.03 -18.41
N LEU A 216 -37.19 -8.28 -17.22
CA LEU A 216 -37.95 -9.48 -16.89
C LEU A 216 -37.21 -10.77 -17.30
N LYS A 217 -37.85 -11.62 -18.17
CA LYS A 217 -37.28 -12.90 -18.62
C LYS A 217 -36.07 -12.76 -19.55
N ASP A 218 -35.91 -11.61 -20.17
CA ASP A 218 -34.83 -11.32 -21.12
C ASP A 218 -33.65 -10.58 -20.45
N ARG A 219 -33.72 -10.45 -19.13
CA ARG A 219 -32.64 -9.83 -18.32
C ARG A 219 -31.43 -10.75 -18.25
N ALA A 220 -30.24 -10.17 -18.42
CA ALA A 220 -29.01 -10.89 -18.18
C ALA A 220 -28.85 -11.15 -16.65
N ILE A 221 -28.65 -12.41 -16.31
CA ILE A 221 -28.49 -12.86 -14.92
C ILE A 221 -27.22 -13.70 -14.84
N VAL A 222 -26.40 -13.45 -13.84
CA VAL A 222 -25.20 -14.24 -13.49
C VAL A 222 -25.29 -14.58 -12.02
N ASP A 223 -25.23 -15.86 -11.69
CA ASP A 223 -25.17 -16.36 -10.32
C ASP A 223 -23.72 -16.68 -9.97
N LEU A 224 -23.21 -16.11 -8.88
CA LEU A 224 -21.86 -16.30 -8.37
C LEU A 224 -21.92 -16.89 -6.96
N TYR A 225 -21.10 -17.88 -6.69
CA TYR A 225 -21.10 -18.64 -5.45
C TYR A 225 -19.69 -18.72 -4.85
N VAL A 226 -19.58 -18.48 -3.55
CA VAL A 226 -18.34 -18.73 -2.80
C VAL A 226 -18.17 -20.23 -2.62
N GLN A 227 -16.97 -20.74 -2.90
CA GLN A 227 -16.59 -22.14 -2.76
C GLN A 227 -15.98 -22.42 -1.36
N ALA A 228 -15.72 -23.68 -1.04
CA ALA A 228 -15.15 -24.09 0.25
C ALA A 228 -13.76 -23.50 0.53
N ASP A 229 -12.99 -23.25 -0.51
CA ASP A 229 -11.65 -22.69 -0.45
C ASP A 229 -11.64 -21.15 -0.51
N GLY A 230 -12.83 -20.51 -0.50
CA GLY A 230 -12.98 -19.06 -0.63
C GLY A 230 -12.95 -18.54 -2.06
N SER A 231 -12.69 -19.38 -3.07
CA SER A 231 -12.79 -18.97 -4.48
C SER A 231 -14.23 -18.69 -4.88
N ILE A 232 -14.43 -17.92 -5.96
CA ILE A 232 -15.76 -17.62 -6.50
C ILE A 232 -15.96 -18.40 -7.81
N GLY A 233 -17.08 -19.09 -7.89
CA GLY A 233 -17.48 -19.88 -9.05
C GLY A 233 -18.94 -19.71 -9.40
N GLU A 234 -19.41 -20.41 -10.46
CA GLU A 234 -20.80 -20.37 -10.93
C GLU A 234 -21.63 -21.60 -10.47
N GLN A 235 -21.03 -22.48 -9.64
CA GLN A 235 -21.71 -23.66 -9.13
C GLN A 235 -22.05 -23.48 -7.65
N PRO A 236 -23.27 -23.81 -7.21
CA PRO A 236 -23.67 -23.73 -5.80
C PRO A 236 -22.79 -24.63 -4.93
N HIS A 237 -22.31 -24.09 -3.82
CA HIS A 237 -21.59 -24.85 -2.78
C HIS A 237 -22.37 -24.85 -1.47
N TYR A 238 -22.73 -23.67 -0.97
CA TYR A 238 -23.57 -23.53 0.22
C TYR A 238 -25.04 -23.59 -0.20
N THR A 239 -25.86 -24.35 0.52
CA THR A 239 -27.28 -24.58 0.21
C THR A 239 -28.13 -24.64 1.47
N GLY A 240 -29.43 -24.39 1.33
CA GLY A 240 -30.37 -24.49 2.44
C GLY A 240 -30.12 -23.41 3.51
N LEU A 241 -29.89 -23.80 4.75
CA LEU A 241 -29.64 -22.87 5.85
C LEU A 241 -28.28 -22.16 5.78
N ASP A 242 -27.35 -22.74 5.03
CA ASP A 242 -25.99 -22.18 4.89
C ASP A 242 -25.90 -21.19 3.71
N GLU A 243 -26.92 -21.11 2.87
CA GLU A 243 -26.99 -20.13 1.80
C GLU A 243 -27.41 -18.76 2.33
N ILE A 244 -26.58 -17.77 2.04
CA ILE A 244 -26.84 -16.36 2.29
C ILE A 244 -26.74 -15.61 0.97
N ALA A 245 -27.92 -15.30 0.39
CA ALA A 245 -28.00 -14.68 -0.91
C ALA A 245 -28.04 -13.16 -0.86
N GLY A 246 -27.46 -12.52 -1.86
CA GLY A 246 -27.54 -11.08 -2.12
C GLY A 246 -27.83 -10.77 -3.58
N ILE A 247 -28.15 -9.53 -3.88
CA ILE A 247 -28.42 -9.06 -5.25
C ILE A 247 -27.47 -7.91 -5.57
N TYR A 248 -26.84 -7.99 -6.73
CA TYR A 248 -26.08 -6.90 -7.35
C TYR A 248 -26.73 -6.51 -8.67
N GLU A 249 -26.90 -5.21 -8.90
CA GLU A 249 -27.58 -4.71 -10.09
C GLU A 249 -26.71 -3.70 -10.84
N ASP A 250 -26.41 -4.01 -12.13
CA ASP A 250 -25.82 -3.07 -13.09
C ASP A 250 -26.57 -3.18 -14.40
N THR A 251 -27.60 -2.34 -14.57
CA THR A 251 -28.53 -2.39 -15.71
C THR A 251 -27.89 -2.14 -17.08
N ASN A 252 -26.63 -1.68 -17.11
CA ASN A 252 -25.88 -1.42 -18.34
C ASN A 252 -24.88 -2.53 -18.69
N ALA A 253 -24.53 -3.38 -17.72
CA ALA A 253 -23.53 -4.43 -17.90
C ALA A 253 -24.06 -5.62 -18.70
N LYS A 254 -23.26 -6.10 -19.66
CA LYS A 254 -23.45 -7.38 -20.34
C LYS A 254 -22.91 -8.51 -19.47
N VAL A 255 -23.18 -9.77 -19.86
CA VAL A 255 -22.87 -10.97 -19.07
C VAL A 255 -21.41 -11.02 -18.61
N GLU A 256 -20.44 -10.76 -19.49
CA GLU A 256 -19.02 -10.83 -19.17
C GLU A 256 -18.61 -9.73 -18.16
N GLU A 257 -19.00 -8.50 -18.43
CA GLU A 257 -18.72 -7.34 -17.55
C GLU A 257 -19.48 -7.48 -16.21
N LEU A 258 -20.71 -8.00 -16.25
CA LEU A 258 -21.53 -8.26 -15.07
C LEU A 258 -20.87 -9.30 -14.16
N LYS A 259 -20.27 -10.33 -14.77
CA LYS A 259 -19.54 -11.36 -14.04
C LYS A 259 -18.30 -10.80 -13.34
N GLU A 260 -17.47 -10.02 -14.05
CA GLU A 260 -16.27 -9.39 -13.46
C GLU A 260 -16.64 -8.50 -12.27
N LYS A 261 -17.57 -7.56 -12.47
CA LYS A 261 -18.04 -6.66 -11.41
C LYS A 261 -18.74 -7.40 -10.26
N GLY A 262 -19.44 -8.49 -10.58
CA GLY A 262 -20.09 -9.35 -9.60
C GLY A 262 -19.09 -10.09 -8.72
N ILE A 263 -17.98 -10.56 -9.30
CA ILE A 263 -16.87 -11.17 -8.54
C ILE A 263 -16.29 -10.17 -7.54
N ASP A 264 -15.93 -8.97 -7.99
CA ASP A 264 -15.41 -7.91 -7.13
C ASP A 264 -16.39 -7.60 -5.99
N LYS A 265 -17.68 -7.49 -6.34
CA LYS A 265 -18.73 -7.22 -5.35
C LYS A 265 -18.94 -8.36 -4.35
N LEU A 266 -18.88 -9.60 -4.78
CA LEU A 266 -18.99 -10.75 -3.88
C LEU A 266 -17.80 -10.88 -2.95
N GLN A 267 -16.60 -10.54 -3.41
CA GLN A 267 -15.40 -10.48 -2.56
C GLN A 267 -15.53 -9.49 -1.39
N GLU A 268 -16.17 -8.34 -1.62
CA GLU A 268 -16.46 -7.38 -0.54
C GLU A 268 -17.49 -7.89 0.48
N LEU A 269 -18.44 -8.70 0.03
CA LEU A 269 -19.63 -9.09 0.81
C LEU A 269 -19.53 -10.46 1.46
N MET A 270 -18.59 -11.30 1.03
CA MET A 270 -18.44 -12.67 1.54
C MET A 270 -17.87 -12.72 2.96
N ASN A 271 -17.78 -13.92 3.52
CA ASN A 271 -17.11 -14.14 4.80
C ASN A 271 -15.66 -13.68 4.73
N HIS A 272 -15.24 -12.91 5.70
CA HIS A 272 -13.85 -12.44 5.78
C HIS A 272 -13.38 -12.30 7.23
N THR A 273 -12.09 -12.34 7.38
CA THR A 273 -11.43 -12.08 8.66
C THR A 273 -10.73 -10.74 8.57
N VAL A 274 -11.17 -9.78 9.37
CA VAL A 274 -10.46 -8.52 9.54
C VAL A 274 -9.48 -8.69 10.67
N PHE A 275 -8.22 -8.44 10.41
CA PHE A 275 -7.17 -8.37 11.41
C PHE A 275 -6.55 -6.98 11.31
N GLU A 276 -6.74 -6.18 12.34
CA GLU A 276 -6.14 -4.86 12.48
C GLU A 276 -5.16 -4.91 13.63
N MET A 277 -3.97 -4.42 13.43
CA MET A 277 -2.93 -4.42 14.41
C MET A 277 -2.35 -3.02 14.54
N ASN A 278 -2.41 -2.48 15.75
CA ASN A 278 -1.68 -1.29 16.13
C ASN A 278 -0.49 -1.70 16.98
N VAL A 279 0.70 -1.47 16.49
CA VAL A 279 1.93 -1.80 17.20
C VAL A 279 2.71 -0.52 17.42
N ASP A 280 2.67 -0.04 18.65
CA ASP A 280 3.40 1.18 19.03
C ASP A 280 4.90 0.95 19.21
N THR A 281 5.34 -0.28 19.40
CA THR A 281 6.76 -0.61 19.59
C THR A 281 7.03 -2.08 19.24
N LEU A 282 7.43 -2.33 18.00
CA LEU A 282 8.10 -3.59 17.66
C LEU A 282 9.61 -3.42 17.84
N ASN A 283 10.25 -4.39 18.51
CA ASN A 283 11.69 -4.55 18.48
C ASN A 283 12.20 -5.10 17.14
N VAL A 284 11.34 -5.18 16.14
CA VAL A 284 11.60 -5.75 14.81
C VAL A 284 11.09 -4.79 13.76
N ASP A 285 11.95 -4.46 12.82
CA ASP A 285 11.65 -3.58 11.69
C ASP A 285 10.94 -4.41 10.61
N VAL A 286 9.60 -4.32 10.59
CA VAL A 286 8.75 -4.97 9.57
C VAL A 286 8.49 -3.99 8.44
N GLU A 287 8.66 -4.43 7.22
CA GLU A 287 8.46 -3.62 6.02
C GLU A 287 7.08 -3.85 5.39
N ILE A 288 6.58 -2.85 4.64
CA ILE A 288 5.35 -3.01 3.86
C ILE A 288 5.53 -4.16 2.86
N GLY A 289 4.61 -5.13 2.91
CA GLY A 289 4.64 -6.37 2.12
C GLY A 289 5.14 -7.60 2.89
N ASP A 290 5.81 -7.44 4.03
CA ASP A 290 6.17 -8.58 4.90
C ASP A 290 4.93 -9.18 5.55
N ILE A 291 5.02 -10.46 5.88
CA ILE A 291 3.92 -11.22 6.45
C ILE A 291 4.08 -11.31 7.96
N VAL A 292 3.01 -10.99 8.67
CA VAL A 292 2.94 -11.08 10.13
C VAL A 292 1.80 -11.99 10.55
N GLY A 293 1.92 -12.63 11.73
CA GLY A 293 0.89 -13.46 12.33
C GLY A 293 0.34 -12.85 13.61
N GLY A 294 -0.94 -13.06 13.88
CA GLY A 294 -1.56 -12.68 15.15
C GLY A 294 -2.46 -13.81 15.67
N ARG A 295 -2.41 -14.05 16.98
CA ARG A 295 -3.23 -15.07 17.65
C ARG A 295 -3.94 -14.48 18.88
N ASP A 296 -5.22 -14.68 18.93
CA ASP A 296 -5.99 -14.52 20.17
C ASP A 296 -6.11 -15.84 20.90
N TYR A 297 -5.45 -15.97 22.05
CA TYR A 297 -5.44 -17.20 22.84
C TYR A 297 -6.78 -17.54 23.48
N LEU A 298 -7.65 -16.54 23.68
CA LEU A 298 -8.99 -16.76 24.25
C LEU A 298 -9.95 -17.40 23.25
N THR A 299 -9.95 -16.90 22.03
CA THR A 299 -10.83 -17.40 20.97
C THR A 299 -10.19 -18.46 20.11
N GLY A 300 -8.86 -18.62 20.19
CA GLY A 300 -8.06 -19.49 19.33
C GLY A 300 -7.95 -18.98 17.89
N LEU A 301 -8.43 -17.79 17.61
CA LEU A 301 -8.34 -17.19 16.28
C LEU A 301 -6.89 -16.87 15.95
N TYR A 302 -6.48 -17.23 14.74
CA TYR A 302 -5.17 -16.93 14.18
C TYR A 302 -5.33 -16.39 12.77
N ALA A 303 -4.60 -15.33 12.44
CA ALA A 303 -4.47 -14.85 11.08
C ALA A 303 -3.01 -14.57 10.74
N LYS A 304 -2.71 -14.70 9.46
CA LYS A 304 -1.44 -14.42 8.83
C LYS A 304 -1.70 -13.49 7.66
N LYS A 305 -1.18 -12.28 7.73
CA LYS A 305 -1.50 -11.23 6.77
C LYS A 305 -0.27 -10.42 6.40
N PRO A 306 -0.19 -9.91 5.15
CA PRO A 306 0.84 -8.95 4.77
C PRO A 306 0.59 -7.60 5.43
N VAL A 307 1.66 -6.92 5.79
CA VAL A 307 1.64 -5.51 6.18
C VAL A 307 1.30 -4.68 4.94
N SER A 308 0.17 -3.98 4.97
CA SER A 308 -0.31 -3.14 3.87
C SER A 308 0.15 -1.70 3.98
N GLY A 309 0.49 -1.23 5.19
CA GLY A 309 0.92 0.13 5.41
C GLY A 309 1.53 0.40 6.76
N LYS A 310 2.17 1.56 6.89
CA LYS A 310 2.75 2.08 8.13
C LYS A 310 2.39 3.55 8.29
N ILE A 311 2.21 3.98 9.53
CA ILE A 311 2.15 5.40 9.88
C ILE A 311 3.25 5.67 10.90
N TRP A 312 4.22 6.49 10.52
CA TRP A 312 5.30 6.90 11.41
C TRP A 312 5.02 8.29 11.97
N ARG A 313 5.06 8.42 13.29
CA ARG A 313 4.77 9.67 13.98
C ARG A 313 5.89 10.06 14.93
N VAL A 314 6.12 11.36 15.01
CA VAL A 314 6.91 11.99 16.07
C VAL A 314 6.08 13.10 16.68
N ALA A 315 5.81 13.02 17.97
CA ALA A 315 5.09 14.04 18.71
C ALA A 315 5.68 14.16 20.12
N GLY A 316 5.96 15.38 20.57
CA GLY A 316 6.56 15.64 21.88
C GLY A 316 7.90 14.91 22.12
N GLY A 317 8.67 14.65 21.05
CA GLY A 317 9.94 13.92 21.12
C GLY A 317 9.81 12.40 21.20
N ILE A 318 8.57 11.86 21.20
CA ILE A 318 8.29 10.43 21.21
C ILE A 318 8.03 9.98 19.77
N GLN A 319 8.64 8.86 19.39
CA GLN A 319 8.41 8.21 18.09
C GLN A 319 7.48 7.02 18.28
N SER A 320 6.57 6.84 17.35
CA SER A 320 5.70 5.65 17.23
C SER A 320 5.58 5.21 15.78
N VAL A 321 5.37 3.93 15.58
CA VAL A 321 5.04 3.35 14.27
C VAL A 321 3.79 2.51 14.44
N GLU A 322 2.75 2.86 13.70
CA GLU A 322 1.53 2.08 13.60
C GLU A 322 1.59 1.25 12.32
N TYR A 323 1.38 -0.06 12.42
CA TYR A 323 1.34 -0.96 11.28
C TYR A 323 -0.10 -1.33 10.97
N SER A 324 -0.42 -1.42 9.69
CA SER A 324 -1.69 -1.93 9.21
C SER A 324 -1.47 -3.20 8.41
N VAL A 325 -2.38 -4.13 8.50
CA VAL A 325 -2.36 -5.37 7.72
C VAL A 325 -3.51 -5.38 6.73
N ALA A 326 -3.29 -6.01 5.57
CA ALA A 326 -4.29 -6.06 4.50
C ALA A 326 -5.55 -6.81 4.95
N GLY A 327 -6.72 -6.26 4.66
CA GLY A 327 -8.00 -6.98 4.73
C GLY A 327 -8.11 -8.03 3.61
N GLU A 328 -9.01 -9.02 3.74
CA GLU A 328 -9.19 -10.06 2.69
C GLU A 328 -9.66 -9.48 1.35
N GLY A 329 -10.37 -8.35 1.32
CA GLY A 329 -10.79 -7.67 0.08
C GLY A 329 -9.64 -6.97 -0.65
N GLU A 330 -8.68 -6.41 0.08
CA GLU A 330 -7.54 -5.69 -0.50
C GLU A 330 -6.52 -6.63 -1.16
N GLU A 331 -6.42 -7.89 -0.70
CA GLU A 331 -5.54 -8.90 -1.32
C GLU A 331 -6.00 -9.26 -2.74
N ASN A 332 -7.30 -9.16 -3.03
CA ASN A 332 -7.89 -9.60 -4.28
C ASN A 332 -8.02 -8.47 -5.32
N GLU A 333 -8.18 -7.21 -4.91
CA GLU A 333 -8.08 -6.06 -5.84
C GLU A 333 -6.71 -5.96 -6.50
N GLU A 334 -5.67 -6.50 -5.86
CA GLU A 334 -4.31 -6.54 -6.42
C GLU A 334 -4.09 -7.72 -7.38
N ILE A 335 -4.97 -8.72 -7.43
CA ILE A 335 -4.82 -9.94 -8.26
C ILE A 335 -5.72 -9.93 -9.51
N ALA A 336 -6.76 -9.09 -9.57
CA ALA A 336 -7.70 -9.00 -10.69
C ALA A 336 -7.19 -8.13 -11.87
#